data_c77db9382f6804d2e2998e04be7be6d9
#
_entry.id   c77db9382f6804d2e2998e04be7be6d9
#
_cell.length_a   1.000
_cell.length_b   1.000
_cell.length_c   1.000
_cell.angle_alpha   90.00
_cell.angle_beta   90.00
_cell.angle_gamma   90.00
#
_symmetry.space_group_name_H-M   'P 1'
#
loop_
_entity.id
_entity.type
_entity.pdbx_description
1 polymer ?
#
loop_
_entity_poly.entity_id
_entity_poly.type
_entity_poly.pdbx_seq_one_letter_code
_entity_poly.pdbx_strand_id
1 'polypeptide(L)'
;GRLFYLQIVKGEDYLQNYELSIRRTSTIQGTRGNIYDRNGELLAYNKLAYSVTINLSTVENAITTTRRAEKNQEINRILDKVLSIVEEHGDSVISSFGIVLDSAGEYQFTQTSETQRLRFIADVYGEAKIDQLTKKQKNQTAADVIHYLCSDERYGYGLDESSLDAAY
;
A
#
# COMPACT_ATOMS: atom_id res chain seq x y z
N GLY A 1 -39.71 -1.14 -27.55
CA GLY A 1 -39.20 -0.06 -27.70
C GLY A 1 -37.80 0.40 -27.22
N ARG A 2 -37.76 1.16 -26.14
CA ARG A 2 -36.55 1.91 -25.71
C ARG A 2 -35.37 1.01 -25.28
N LEU A 3 -35.66 -0.15 -24.69
CA LEU A 3 -34.67 -1.13 -24.28
C LEU A 3 -33.96 -1.79 -25.47
N PHE A 4 -34.71 -2.13 -26.51
CA PHE A 4 -34.16 -2.69 -27.75
C PHE A 4 -33.24 -1.70 -28.47
N TYR A 5 -33.56 -0.43 -28.50
CA TYR A 5 -32.71 0.62 -29.07
C TYR A 5 -31.39 0.76 -28.32
N LEU A 6 -31.42 0.73 -26.99
CA LEU A 6 -30.21 0.82 -26.15
C LEU A 6 -29.29 -0.41 -26.26
N GLN A 7 -29.87 -1.61 -26.35
CA GLN A 7 -29.09 -2.85 -26.37
C GLN A 7 -28.60 -3.25 -27.77
N ILE A 8 -29.40 -3.00 -28.82
CA ILE A 8 -29.07 -3.46 -30.18
C ILE A 8 -28.46 -2.33 -31.02
N VAL A 9 -29.00 -1.11 -30.97
CA VAL A 9 -28.54 -0.02 -31.84
C VAL A 9 -27.38 0.73 -31.22
N LYS A 10 -27.34 0.85 -29.87
CA LYS A 10 -26.24 1.52 -29.15
C LYS A 10 -25.31 0.59 -28.37
N GLY A 11 -25.49 -0.70 -28.47
CA GLY A 11 -24.71 -1.69 -27.75
C GLY A 11 -23.20 -1.64 -28.09
N GLU A 12 -22.86 -1.44 -29.37
CA GLU A 12 -21.47 -1.30 -29.82
C GLU A 12 -20.81 -0.02 -29.29
N ASP A 13 -21.53 1.10 -29.27
CA ASP A 13 -21.03 2.37 -28.72
C ASP A 13 -20.69 2.25 -27.21
N TYR A 14 -21.50 1.50 -26.46
CA TYR A 14 -21.24 1.25 -25.03
C TYR A 14 -20.08 0.26 -24.82
N LEU A 15 -19.95 -0.76 -25.65
CA LEU A 15 -18.81 -1.69 -25.61
C LEU A 15 -17.50 -0.99 -25.93
N GLN A 16 -17.46 -0.15 -26.97
CA GLN A 16 -16.26 0.64 -27.31
C GLN A 16 -15.87 1.63 -26.22
N ASN A 17 -16.84 2.30 -25.59
CA ASN A 17 -16.57 3.19 -24.47
C ASN A 17 -16.13 2.44 -23.20
N TYR A 18 -16.58 1.21 -22.99
CA TYR A 18 -16.16 0.36 -21.89
C TYR A 18 -14.71 -0.12 -22.10
N GLU A 19 -14.32 -0.55 -23.30
CA GLU A 19 -12.95 -0.93 -23.62
C GLU A 19 -11.98 0.25 -23.53
N LEU A 20 -12.39 1.46 -23.93
CA LEU A 20 -11.59 2.68 -23.81
C LEU A 20 -11.35 3.10 -22.35
N SER A 21 -12.28 2.82 -21.43
CA SER A 21 -12.11 3.12 -20.01
C SER A 21 -11.10 2.18 -19.31
N ILE A 22 -10.80 1.02 -19.89
CA ILE A 22 -9.82 0.05 -19.36
C ILE A 22 -8.39 0.30 -19.90
N ARG A 23 -8.22 1.09 -20.95
CA ARG A 23 -6.90 1.44 -21.47
C ARG A 23 -6.18 2.39 -20.53
N ARG A 24 -5.36 1.83 -19.65
CA ARG A 24 -4.35 2.58 -18.91
C ARG A 24 -3.12 2.75 -19.79
N THR A 25 -2.84 3.98 -20.22
CA THR A 25 -1.59 4.31 -20.89
C THR A 25 -0.48 4.31 -19.85
N SER A 26 0.38 3.30 -19.85
CA SER A 26 1.60 3.28 -19.05
C SER A 26 2.74 3.83 -19.91
N THR A 27 3.32 4.95 -19.50
CA THR A 27 4.52 5.50 -20.14
C THR A 27 5.73 4.79 -19.54
N ILE A 28 6.35 3.92 -20.31
CA ILE A 28 7.63 3.31 -19.95
C ILE A 28 8.74 4.29 -20.35
N GLN A 29 9.41 4.87 -19.39
CA GLN A 29 10.57 5.72 -19.68
C GLN A 29 11.73 4.83 -20.17
N GLY A 30 12.33 5.21 -21.27
CA GLY A 30 13.54 4.54 -21.79
C GLY A 30 14.70 4.66 -20.79
N THR A 31 15.56 3.65 -20.76
CA THR A 31 16.80 3.68 -19.95
C THR A 31 17.78 4.68 -20.54
N ARG A 32 18.48 5.42 -19.68
CA ARG A 32 19.57 6.28 -20.12
C ARG A 32 20.72 5.44 -20.64
N GLY A 33 21.48 5.93 -21.65
CA GLY A 33 22.66 5.26 -22.14
C GLY A 33 23.82 5.28 -21.16
N ASN A 34 24.78 4.38 -21.36
CA ASN A 34 26.02 4.39 -20.63
C ASN A 34 26.93 5.55 -21.11
N ILE A 35 27.75 6.06 -20.22
CA ILE A 35 28.74 7.12 -20.51
C ILE A 35 30.14 6.47 -20.51
N TYR A 36 30.86 6.65 -21.59
CA TYR A 36 32.22 6.15 -21.75
C TYR A 36 33.19 7.31 -21.91
N ASP A 37 34.45 7.11 -21.50
CA ASP A 37 35.51 8.05 -21.79
C ASP A 37 35.96 7.94 -23.27
N ARG A 38 36.94 8.79 -23.66
CA ARG A 38 37.50 8.78 -25.02
C ARG A 38 38.24 7.48 -25.37
N ASN A 39 38.65 6.68 -24.38
CA ASN A 39 39.34 5.39 -24.56
C ASN A 39 38.35 4.21 -24.53
N GLY A 40 37.04 4.47 -24.33
CA GLY A 40 36.01 3.46 -24.25
C GLY A 40 35.83 2.86 -22.86
N GLU A 41 36.44 3.46 -21.82
CA GLU A 41 36.24 3.04 -20.43
C GLU A 41 34.88 3.51 -19.90
N LEU A 42 34.17 2.63 -19.20
CA LEU A 42 32.84 2.88 -18.66
C LEU A 42 32.91 3.83 -17.46
N LEU A 43 32.51 5.09 -17.62
CA LEU A 43 32.49 6.11 -16.55
C LEU A 43 31.20 6.07 -15.72
N ALA A 44 30.06 5.80 -16.36
CA ALA A 44 28.77 5.68 -15.71
C ALA A 44 27.86 4.73 -16.49
N TYR A 45 27.12 3.92 -15.77
CA TYR A 45 26.13 3.01 -16.37
C TYR A 45 24.84 3.02 -15.56
N ASN A 46 23.76 2.65 -16.22
CA ASN A 46 22.48 2.46 -15.57
C ASN A 46 22.40 1.05 -14.96
N LYS A 47 22.30 1.00 -13.63
CA LYS A 47 21.88 -0.22 -12.96
C LYS A 47 20.37 -0.28 -12.99
N LEU A 48 19.82 -1.26 -13.67
CA LEU A 48 18.39 -1.51 -13.65
C LEU A 48 17.99 -1.90 -12.23
N ALA A 49 17.18 -1.05 -11.61
CA ALA A 49 16.50 -1.37 -10.38
C ALA A 49 15.02 -1.62 -10.71
N TYR A 50 14.52 -2.77 -10.32
CA TYR A 50 13.11 -3.10 -10.44
C TYR A 50 12.46 -2.89 -9.09
N SER A 51 11.30 -2.26 -9.08
CA SER A 51 10.43 -2.20 -7.91
C SER A 51 9.09 -2.82 -8.26
N VAL A 52 8.56 -3.61 -7.36
CA VAL A 52 7.20 -4.13 -7.45
C VAL A 52 6.32 -3.31 -6.53
N THR A 53 5.23 -2.79 -7.05
CA THR A 53 4.25 -2.05 -6.26
C THR A 53 2.92 -2.79 -6.27
N ILE A 54 2.28 -2.88 -5.10
CA ILE A 54 0.95 -3.44 -4.96
C ILE A 54 -0.06 -2.31 -5.01
N ASN A 55 -0.98 -2.38 -5.96
CA ASN A 55 -2.11 -1.45 -6.00
C ASN A 55 -3.27 -2.04 -5.20
N LEU A 56 -3.44 -1.56 -3.97
CA LEU A 56 -4.49 -2.03 -3.07
C LEU A 56 -5.90 -1.93 -3.67
N SER A 57 -6.20 -0.88 -4.44
CA SER A 57 -7.51 -0.76 -5.09
C SER A 57 -7.78 -1.88 -6.10
N THR A 58 -6.75 -2.41 -6.76
CA THR A 58 -6.89 -3.55 -7.66
C THR A 58 -7.16 -4.84 -6.87
N VAL A 59 -6.44 -5.03 -5.76
CA VAL A 59 -6.66 -6.16 -4.85
C VAL A 59 -8.07 -6.10 -4.26
N GLU A 60 -8.48 -4.94 -3.76
CA GLU A 60 -9.81 -4.72 -3.21
C GLU A 60 -10.95 -5.02 -4.19
N ASN A 61 -10.79 -4.66 -5.45
CA ASN A 61 -11.80 -4.91 -6.49
C ASN A 61 -11.87 -6.38 -6.91
N ALA A 62 -10.81 -7.16 -6.70
CA ALA A 62 -10.80 -8.59 -6.96
C ALA A 62 -11.50 -9.40 -5.86
N ILE A 63 -11.72 -8.82 -4.68
CA ILE A 63 -12.36 -9.46 -3.55
C ILE A 63 -13.87 -9.27 -3.64
N THR A 64 -14.62 -10.35 -3.73
CA THR A 64 -16.07 -10.33 -3.98
C THR A 64 -16.92 -10.06 -2.74
N THR A 65 -16.36 -10.25 -1.53
CA THR A 65 -17.10 -9.98 -0.30
C THR A 65 -17.27 -8.49 -0.03
N THR A 66 -18.43 -8.11 0.47
CA THR A 66 -18.74 -6.73 0.91
C THR A 66 -18.50 -6.52 2.40
N ARG A 67 -18.25 -7.58 3.16
CA ARG A 67 -17.97 -7.51 4.60
C ARG A 67 -16.55 -7.07 4.84
N ARG A 68 -16.37 -5.99 5.58
CA ARG A 68 -15.06 -5.39 5.84
C ARG A 68 -14.07 -6.36 6.48
N ALA A 69 -14.48 -7.10 7.52
CA ALA A 69 -13.61 -8.04 8.20
C ALA A 69 -13.09 -9.15 7.27
N GLU A 70 -13.97 -9.76 6.48
CA GLU A 70 -13.59 -10.78 5.50
C GLU A 70 -12.66 -10.22 4.41
N LYS A 71 -12.91 -8.98 3.99
CA LYS A 71 -12.09 -8.27 3.01
C LYS A 71 -10.69 -8.01 3.55
N ASN A 72 -10.58 -7.54 4.79
CA ASN A 72 -9.31 -7.32 5.46
C ASN A 72 -8.52 -8.62 5.63
N GLN A 73 -9.16 -9.72 6.05
CA GLN A 73 -8.52 -11.03 6.15
C GLN A 73 -7.94 -11.49 4.82
N GLU A 74 -8.68 -11.33 3.72
CA GLU A 74 -8.19 -11.75 2.40
C GLU A 74 -7.05 -10.86 1.91
N ILE A 75 -7.09 -9.54 2.15
CA ILE A 75 -5.98 -8.63 1.86
C ILE A 75 -4.74 -9.03 2.64
N ASN A 76 -4.87 -9.26 3.95
CA ASN A 76 -3.76 -9.65 4.82
C ASN A 76 -3.15 -10.98 4.35
N ARG A 77 -3.96 -11.97 3.99
CA ARG A 77 -3.50 -13.25 3.43
C ARG A 77 -2.70 -13.08 2.14
N ILE A 78 -3.12 -12.16 1.26
CA ILE A 78 -2.40 -11.87 0.02
C ILE A 78 -1.08 -11.18 0.33
N LEU A 79 -1.06 -10.20 1.24
CA LEU A 79 0.15 -9.48 1.63
C LEU A 79 1.17 -10.41 2.29
N ASP A 80 0.75 -11.24 3.24
CA ASP A 80 1.60 -12.23 3.89
C ASP A 80 2.28 -13.17 2.87
N LYS A 81 1.50 -13.66 1.90
CA LYS A 81 2.05 -14.47 0.83
C LYS A 81 3.06 -13.73 -0.05
N VAL A 82 2.82 -12.45 -0.34
CA VAL A 82 3.76 -11.62 -1.11
C VAL A 82 5.04 -11.39 -0.33
N LEU A 83 4.95 -11.08 0.97
CA LEU A 83 6.11 -10.92 1.84
C LEU A 83 6.95 -12.19 1.90
N SER A 84 6.33 -13.34 2.10
CA SER A 84 7.00 -14.64 2.10
C SER A 84 7.78 -14.89 0.79
N ILE A 85 7.19 -14.55 -0.36
CA ILE A 85 7.88 -14.68 -1.67
C ILE A 85 9.07 -13.73 -1.77
N VAL A 86 8.94 -12.48 -1.30
CA VAL A 86 10.02 -11.49 -1.31
C VAL A 86 11.20 -11.96 -0.47
N GLU A 87 10.94 -12.44 0.74
CA GLU A 87 11.96 -12.98 1.66
C GLU A 87 12.63 -14.24 1.11
N GLU A 88 11.87 -15.17 0.54
CA GLU A 88 12.38 -16.40 -0.08
C GLU A 88 13.39 -16.10 -1.21
N HIS A 89 13.21 -14.97 -1.91
CA HIS A 89 14.12 -14.51 -2.97
C HIS A 89 15.28 -13.65 -2.45
N GLY A 90 15.39 -13.45 -1.13
CA GLY A 90 16.46 -12.68 -0.49
C GLY A 90 16.32 -11.17 -0.66
N ASP A 91 15.14 -10.69 -1.04
CA ASP A 91 14.80 -9.28 -1.12
C ASP A 91 14.19 -8.79 0.20
N SER A 92 14.01 -7.49 0.32
CA SER A 92 13.40 -6.86 1.51
C SER A 92 12.36 -5.81 1.11
N VAL A 93 11.40 -5.60 1.99
CA VAL A 93 10.37 -4.57 1.80
C VAL A 93 10.94 -3.23 2.25
N ILE A 94 10.80 -2.21 1.39
CA ILE A 94 11.08 -0.81 1.76
C ILE A 94 9.82 -0.25 2.40
N SER A 95 9.87 -0.05 3.71
CA SER A 95 8.74 0.49 4.47
C SER A 95 9.04 1.92 4.94
N SER A 96 8.07 2.80 4.78
CA SER A 96 8.03 4.14 5.40
C SER A 96 7.04 4.21 6.56
N PHE A 97 6.63 3.06 7.09
CA PHE A 97 5.70 3.00 8.20
C PHE A 97 6.30 3.65 9.46
N GLY A 98 5.45 4.35 10.19
CA GLY A 98 5.89 5.20 11.30
C GLY A 98 6.17 4.47 12.61
N ILE A 99 6.13 3.14 12.65
CA ILE A 99 6.44 2.32 13.82
C ILE A 99 7.34 1.17 13.38
N VAL A 100 8.29 0.81 14.24
CA VAL A 100 9.19 -0.34 14.06
C VAL A 100 9.22 -1.16 15.33
N LEU A 101 9.57 -2.44 15.20
CA LEU A 101 9.97 -3.29 16.32
C LEU A 101 11.45 -3.06 16.62
N ASP A 102 11.78 -2.77 17.88
CA ASP A 102 13.17 -2.71 18.31
C ASP A 102 13.76 -4.10 18.59
N SER A 103 15.03 -4.15 18.94
CA SER A 103 15.72 -5.42 19.23
C SER A 103 15.19 -6.14 20.48
N ALA A 104 14.43 -5.47 21.32
CA ALA A 104 13.75 -6.05 22.49
C ALA A 104 12.34 -6.56 22.16
N GLY A 105 11.86 -6.33 20.93
CA GLY A 105 10.50 -6.66 20.52
C GLY A 105 9.45 -5.63 20.92
N GLU A 106 9.88 -4.41 21.26
CA GLU A 106 8.98 -3.33 21.66
C GLU A 106 8.70 -2.40 20.47
N TYR A 107 7.46 -1.94 20.36
CA TYR A 107 7.06 -1.01 19.30
C TYR A 107 7.56 0.41 19.59
N GLN A 108 8.25 1.01 18.63
CA GLN A 108 8.81 2.35 18.73
C GLN A 108 8.38 3.22 17.54
N PHE A 109 8.04 4.48 17.83
CA PHE A 109 7.82 5.47 16.78
C PHE A 109 9.14 5.83 16.08
N THR A 110 9.13 5.93 14.76
CA THR A 110 10.29 6.36 13.97
C THR A 110 10.43 7.88 13.87
N GLN A 111 9.36 8.64 14.19
CA GLN A 111 9.35 10.09 14.13
C GLN A 111 10.13 10.71 15.28
N THR A 112 11.01 11.66 14.93
CA THR A 112 11.86 12.36 15.91
C THR A 112 11.19 13.57 16.54
N SER A 113 10.12 14.10 15.92
CA SER A 113 9.39 15.26 16.44
C SER A 113 7.96 14.89 16.83
N GLU A 114 7.45 15.57 17.87
CA GLU A 114 6.07 15.38 18.33
C GLU A 114 5.04 15.70 17.25
N THR A 115 5.28 16.75 16.47
CA THR A 115 4.37 17.14 15.40
C THR A 115 4.28 16.06 14.31
N GLN A 116 5.40 15.45 13.95
CA GLN A 116 5.41 14.34 12.97
C GLN A 116 4.72 13.10 13.52
N ARG A 117 4.96 12.77 14.78
CA ARG A 117 4.27 11.67 15.48
C ARG A 117 2.77 11.89 15.51
N LEU A 118 2.31 13.08 15.90
CA LEU A 118 0.88 13.40 15.94
C LEU A 118 0.27 13.41 14.52
N ARG A 119 1.02 13.82 13.51
CA ARG A 119 0.56 13.72 12.12
C ARG A 119 0.36 12.27 11.70
N PHE A 120 1.33 11.39 11.99
CA PHE A 120 1.20 9.96 11.75
C PHE A 120 -0.02 9.35 12.47
N ILE A 121 -0.22 9.69 13.74
CA ILE A 121 -1.41 9.24 14.49
C ILE A 121 -2.71 9.76 13.83
N ALA A 122 -2.74 11.02 13.37
CA ALA A 122 -3.91 11.55 12.68
C ALA A 122 -4.20 10.76 11.40
N ASP A 123 -3.19 10.41 10.63
CA ASP A 123 -3.34 9.59 9.43
C ASP A 123 -3.88 8.18 9.75
N VAL A 124 -3.40 7.55 10.84
CA VAL A 124 -3.92 6.25 11.33
C VAL A 124 -5.41 6.32 11.67
N TYR A 125 -5.86 7.40 12.30
CA TYR A 125 -7.27 7.59 12.65
C TYR A 125 -8.12 8.19 11.52
N GLY A 126 -7.53 8.47 10.35
CA GLY A 126 -8.21 9.07 9.21
C GLY A 126 -8.60 10.53 9.43
N GLU A 127 -7.87 11.24 10.30
CA GLU A 127 -8.12 12.64 10.60
C GLU A 127 -7.29 13.56 9.69
N ALA A 128 -7.95 14.55 9.10
CA ALA A 128 -7.28 15.48 8.20
C ALA A 128 -6.29 16.43 8.90
N LYS A 129 -6.49 16.67 10.20
CA LYS A 129 -5.67 17.59 11.00
C LYS A 129 -5.39 17.05 12.39
N ILE A 130 -4.23 17.43 12.96
CA ILE A 130 -3.79 17.04 14.31
C ILE A 130 -4.75 17.54 15.42
N ASP A 131 -5.39 18.69 15.21
CA ASP A 131 -6.33 19.26 16.18
C ASP A 131 -7.64 18.47 16.30
N GLN A 132 -7.96 17.63 15.31
CA GLN A 132 -9.11 16.73 15.34
C GLN A 132 -8.88 15.50 16.23
N LEU A 133 -7.62 15.18 16.55
CA LEU A 133 -7.30 14.10 17.47
C LEU A 133 -7.78 14.41 18.89
N THR A 134 -8.41 13.43 19.51
CA THR A 134 -8.77 13.46 20.92
C THR A 134 -7.52 13.47 21.82
N LYS A 135 -7.67 13.91 23.07
CA LYS A 135 -6.57 13.88 24.03
C LYS A 135 -6.03 12.45 24.25
N LYS A 136 -6.91 11.44 24.22
CA LYS A 136 -6.51 10.02 24.33
C LYS A 136 -5.65 9.59 23.15
N GLN A 137 -6.05 9.93 21.93
CA GLN A 137 -5.29 9.59 20.71
C GLN A 137 -3.92 10.26 20.67
N LYS A 138 -3.82 11.54 21.08
CA LYS A 138 -2.53 12.26 21.14
C LYS A 138 -1.51 11.64 22.09
N ASN A 139 -1.98 10.97 23.14
CA ASN A 139 -1.14 10.37 24.18
C ASN A 139 -0.89 8.87 23.97
N GLN A 140 -1.27 8.31 22.84
CA GLN A 140 -1.04 6.90 22.55
C GLN A 140 0.44 6.58 22.41
N THR A 141 0.81 5.40 22.89
CA THR A 141 2.11 4.76 22.62
C THR A 141 2.11 4.10 21.25
N ALA A 142 3.27 3.71 20.73
CA ALA A 142 3.38 2.95 19.50
C ALA A 142 2.62 1.61 19.59
N ALA A 143 2.67 0.94 20.73
CA ALA A 143 1.91 -0.29 21.00
C ALA A 143 0.40 -0.07 20.92
N ASP A 144 -0.12 1.03 21.50
CA ASP A 144 -1.55 1.35 21.41
C ASP A 144 -2.01 1.54 19.95
N VAL A 145 -1.16 2.16 19.13
CA VAL A 145 -1.44 2.37 17.70
C VAL A 145 -1.46 1.05 16.95
N ILE A 146 -0.50 0.17 17.19
CA ILE A 146 -0.47 -1.18 16.58
C ILE A 146 -1.70 -1.98 17.01
N HIS A 147 -2.02 -1.98 18.31
CA HIS A 147 -3.22 -2.66 18.82
C HIS A 147 -4.51 -2.15 18.14
N TYR A 148 -4.62 -0.83 17.96
CA TYR A 148 -5.73 -0.25 17.22
C TYR A 148 -5.77 -0.71 15.75
N LEU A 149 -4.63 -0.72 15.06
CA LEU A 149 -4.55 -1.18 13.66
C LEU A 149 -4.87 -2.68 13.53
N CYS A 150 -4.54 -3.51 14.51
CA CYS A 150 -4.90 -4.91 14.55
C CYS A 150 -6.39 -5.16 14.85
N SER A 151 -7.09 -4.17 15.39
CA SER A 151 -8.51 -4.28 15.74
C SER A 151 -9.42 -4.31 14.49
N ASP A 152 -10.69 -4.66 14.71
CA ASP A 152 -11.76 -4.57 13.70
C ASP A 152 -12.48 -3.20 13.72
N GLU A 153 -11.93 -2.20 14.39
CA GLU A 153 -12.48 -0.84 14.41
C GLU A 153 -12.41 -0.17 13.03
N ARG A 154 -12.97 1.04 12.93
CA ARG A 154 -13.23 1.72 11.65
C ARG A 154 -12.04 1.76 10.69
N TYR A 155 -10.82 1.93 11.18
CA TYR A 155 -9.59 1.96 10.37
C TYR A 155 -8.64 0.80 10.69
N GLY A 156 -9.01 -0.11 11.58
CA GLY A 156 -8.25 -1.31 11.87
C GLY A 156 -8.31 -2.33 10.73
N TYR A 157 -7.35 -3.23 10.70
CA TYR A 157 -7.19 -4.22 9.65
C TYR A 157 -7.55 -5.65 10.08
N GLY A 158 -7.95 -5.84 11.36
CA GLY A 158 -8.35 -7.16 11.88
C GLY A 158 -7.22 -8.18 11.80
N LEU A 159 -5.99 -7.76 12.14
CA LEU A 159 -4.80 -8.60 12.17
C LEU A 159 -4.69 -9.35 13.50
N ASP A 160 -4.13 -10.55 13.47
CA ASP A 160 -3.67 -11.21 14.70
C ASP A 160 -2.33 -10.61 15.12
N GLU A 161 -2.35 -9.77 16.17
CA GLU A 161 -1.16 -9.09 16.67
C GLU A 161 -0.04 -10.06 17.08
N SER A 162 -0.38 -11.27 17.52
CA SER A 162 0.59 -12.29 17.91
C SER A 162 1.37 -12.88 16.72
N SER A 163 0.87 -12.71 15.51
CA SER A 163 1.49 -13.18 14.27
C SER A 163 2.35 -12.13 13.58
N LEU A 164 2.36 -10.89 14.08
CA LEU A 164 3.17 -9.81 13.50
C LEU A 164 4.65 -10.02 13.76
N ASP A 165 5.44 -9.82 12.73
CA ASP A 165 6.90 -9.75 12.81
C ASP A 165 7.41 -8.42 12.23
N ALA A 166 8.73 -8.25 12.21
CA ALA A 166 9.35 -7.00 11.75
C ALA A 166 9.14 -6.73 10.24
N ALA A 167 8.83 -7.75 9.45
CA ALA A 167 8.60 -7.63 8.01
C ALA A 167 7.14 -7.23 7.71
N TYR A 168 6.21 -7.75 8.50
CA TYR A 168 4.77 -7.52 8.32
C TYR A 168 4.32 -6.22 8.96
#